data_22f4391648b4616cc4d459e6de38cfe4
#
_entry.id   22f4391648b4616cc4d459e6de38cfe4
#
_cell.length_a   1.000
_cell.length_b   1.000
_cell.length_c   1.000
_cell.angle_alpha   90.00
_cell.angle_beta   90.00
_cell.angle_gamma   90.00
#
_symmetry.space_group_name_H-M   'P 1'
#
loop_
_entity.id
_entity.type
_entity.pdbx_description
1 polymer ?
#
loop_
_entity_poly.entity_id
_entity_poly.type
_entity_poly.pdbx_seq_one_letter_code
_entity_poly.pdbx_strand_id
1 'polypeptide(L)'
;MAMIHLFINGDSHTVNADPQTSLLAVLREHLDLTGTKYGCGEGQCGACTVLIDGKPLRSCITRAGSVSGKQITTVEGLASGEHLHPVQEAFLEEDAMQCAYCTSGMIMSAVGLLKRNPEPTRSQIVDAMDGNVCRCGTYSRIIRAVQRASRSTSAIGRGAGHD
;
A
#
# COMPACT_ATOMS: atom_id res chain seq x y z
N MET A 1 -25.01 -4.50 13.09
CA MET A 1 -24.32 -3.29 12.61
C MET A 1 -23.87 -2.46 13.80
N ALA A 2 -22.68 -1.88 13.73
CA ALA A 2 -22.11 -1.03 14.77
C ALA A 2 -21.39 0.15 14.12
N MET A 3 -21.23 1.24 14.90
CA MET A 3 -20.42 2.39 14.47
C MET A 3 -18.94 2.04 14.65
N ILE A 4 -18.21 1.98 13.55
CA ILE A 4 -16.79 1.68 13.52
C ILE A 4 -16.03 2.98 13.24
N HIS A 5 -15.11 3.35 14.13
CA HIS A 5 -14.26 4.54 13.97
C HIS A 5 -12.93 4.13 13.39
N LEU A 6 -12.59 4.68 12.22
CA LEU A 6 -11.36 4.38 11.47
C LEU A 6 -10.61 5.68 11.16
N PHE A 7 -9.28 5.65 11.27
CA PHE A 7 -8.40 6.73 10.81
C PHE A 7 -7.78 6.30 9.49
N ILE A 8 -8.21 6.93 8.38
CA ILE A 8 -7.79 6.53 7.03
C ILE A 8 -7.22 7.75 6.30
N ASN A 9 -5.99 7.62 5.84
CA ASN A 9 -5.27 8.66 5.10
C ASN A 9 -5.18 10.01 5.85
N GLY A 10 -5.16 9.96 7.19
CA GLY A 10 -5.10 11.14 8.05
C GLY A 10 -6.45 11.65 8.53
N ASP A 11 -7.55 11.15 7.98
CA ASP A 11 -8.90 11.59 8.30
C ASP A 11 -9.65 10.58 9.20
N SER A 12 -10.54 11.08 10.04
CA SER A 12 -11.41 10.26 10.88
C SER A 12 -12.72 9.94 10.14
N HIS A 13 -13.04 8.67 10.04
CA HIS A 13 -14.25 8.15 9.42
C HIS A 13 -15.07 7.35 10.43
N THR A 14 -16.38 7.50 10.36
CA THR A 14 -17.33 6.70 11.14
C THR A 14 -18.25 5.95 10.19
N VAL A 15 -18.20 4.64 10.20
CA VAL A 15 -18.94 3.77 9.29
C VAL A 15 -19.90 2.88 10.07
N ASN A 16 -21.17 2.82 9.64
CA ASN A 16 -22.15 1.88 10.20
C ASN A 16 -22.09 0.56 9.44
N ALA A 17 -21.35 -0.41 9.95
CA ALA A 17 -21.18 -1.71 9.32
C ALA A 17 -21.09 -2.83 10.38
N ASP A 18 -21.15 -4.08 9.92
CA ASP A 18 -20.82 -5.20 10.79
C ASP A 18 -19.30 -5.17 11.08
N PRO A 19 -18.86 -5.20 12.35
CA PRO A 19 -17.44 -5.24 12.71
C PRO A 19 -16.66 -6.43 12.11
N GLN A 20 -17.37 -7.49 11.71
CA GLN A 20 -16.80 -8.65 11.02
C GLN A 20 -16.59 -8.42 9.52
N THR A 21 -17.18 -7.37 8.94
CA THR A 21 -16.97 -7.01 7.54
C THR A 21 -15.48 -6.78 7.27
N SER A 22 -15.00 -7.23 6.09
CA SER A 22 -13.60 -7.01 5.73
C SER A 22 -13.31 -5.50 5.59
N LEU A 23 -12.10 -5.10 6.00
CA LEU A 23 -11.65 -3.73 5.79
C LEU A 23 -11.71 -3.34 4.31
N LEU A 24 -11.41 -4.27 3.40
CA LEU A 24 -11.52 -4.04 1.95
C LEU A 24 -12.92 -3.62 1.53
N ALA A 25 -13.96 -4.30 2.01
CA ALA A 25 -15.34 -3.93 1.70
C ALA A 25 -15.68 -2.55 2.26
N VAL A 26 -15.27 -2.25 3.49
CA VAL A 26 -15.49 -0.93 4.09
C VAL A 26 -14.83 0.17 3.28
N LEU A 27 -13.57 -0.01 2.88
CA LEU A 27 -12.84 0.97 2.07
C LEU A 27 -13.55 1.25 0.74
N ARG A 28 -13.99 0.20 0.05
CA ARG A 28 -14.53 0.31 -1.31
C ARG A 28 -16.00 0.68 -1.37
N GLU A 29 -16.83 0.11 -0.48
CA GLU A 29 -18.29 0.18 -0.57
C GLU A 29 -18.89 1.28 0.32
N HIS A 30 -18.20 1.67 1.40
CA HIS A 30 -18.66 2.70 2.31
C HIS A 30 -17.89 4.01 2.18
N LEU A 31 -16.64 3.98 1.70
CA LEU A 31 -15.77 5.16 1.66
C LEU A 31 -15.29 5.52 0.25
N ASP A 32 -15.73 4.80 -0.79
CA ASP A 32 -15.36 5.01 -2.20
C ASP A 32 -13.86 5.01 -2.48
N LEU A 33 -13.05 4.43 -1.57
CA LEU A 33 -11.59 4.26 -1.73
C LEU A 33 -11.32 3.01 -2.58
N THR A 34 -11.49 3.14 -3.89
CA THR A 34 -11.47 2.03 -4.86
C THR A 34 -10.09 1.64 -5.35
N GLY A 35 -9.03 2.38 -4.98
CA GLY A 35 -7.64 2.07 -5.31
C GLY A 35 -7.17 0.73 -4.75
N THR A 36 -7.62 0.36 -3.56
CA THR A 36 -7.42 -0.97 -2.99
C THR A 36 -8.29 -1.99 -3.71
N LYS A 37 -7.71 -3.05 -4.29
CA LYS A 37 -8.40 -3.97 -5.21
C LYS A 37 -8.78 -5.32 -4.58
N TYR A 38 -9.95 -5.84 -4.97
CA TYR A 38 -10.37 -7.20 -4.65
C TYR A 38 -9.82 -8.16 -5.70
N GLY A 39 -8.93 -9.07 -5.32
CA GLY A 39 -8.43 -10.15 -6.18
C GLY A 39 -8.93 -11.50 -5.70
N CYS A 40 -8.15 -12.20 -4.85
CA CYS A 40 -8.50 -13.54 -4.35
C CYS A 40 -9.54 -13.55 -3.22
N GLY A 41 -9.60 -12.50 -2.38
CA GLY A 41 -10.44 -12.48 -1.17
C GLY A 41 -9.89 -13.31 0.01
N GLU A 42 -8.76 -13.98 -0.16
CA GLU A 42 -8.20 -14.98 0.77
C GLU A 42 -6.81 -14.61 1.30
N GLY A 43 -6.38 -13.36 1.14
CA GLY A 43 -5.08 -12.87 1.61
C GLY A 43 -3.86 -13.29 0.78
N GLN A 44 -4.04 -14.01 -0.34
CA GLN A 44 -2.96 -14.65 -1.11
C GLN A 44 -2.33 -13.70 -2.15
N CYS A 45 -3.15 -12.96 -2.93
CA CYS A 45 -2.67 -12.26 -4.12
C CYS A 45 -2.04 -10.87 -3.86
N GLY A 46 -2.31 -10.27 -2.73
CA GLY A 46 -1.77 -8.96 -2.34
C GLY A 46 -2.38 -7.73 -3.00
N ALA A 47 -3.35 -7.85 -3.92
CA ALA A 47 -3.99 -6.70 -4.57
C ALA A 47 -4.71 -5.77 -3.58
N CYS A 48 -5.11 -6.28 -2.43
CA CYS A 48 -5.81 -5.58 -1.37
C CYS A 48 -4.89 -5.02 -0.26
N THR A 49 -3.58 -4.96 -0.48
CA THR A 49 -2.63 -4.48 0.54
C THR A 49 -2.88 -3.02 0.89
N VAL A 50 -2.95 -2.75 2.18
CA VAL A 50 -2.94 -1.41 2.80
C VAL A 50 -1.88 -1.37 3.88
N LEU A 51 -1.50 -0.19 4.36
CA LEU A 51 -0.67 -0.07 5.56
C LEU A 51 -1.58 0.12 6.78
N ILE A 52 -1.35 -0.65 7.83
CA ILE A 52 -1.96 -0.46 9.15
C ILE A 52 -0.82 -0.24 10.14
N ASP A 53 -0.80 0.94 10.75
CA ASP A 53 0.32 1.40 11.59
C ASP A 53 1.68 1.26 10.87
N GLY A 54 1.70 1.58 9.57
CA GLY A 54 2.88 1.51 8.71
C GLY A 54 3.28 0.10 8.23
N LYS A 55 2.55 -0.95 8.62
CA LYS A 55 2.83 -2.34 8.21
C LYS A 55 1.89 -2.78 7.08
N PRO A 56 2.41 -3.41 6.00
CA PRO A 56 1.57 -3.91 4.92
C PRO A 56 0.75 -5.12 5.37
N LEU A 57 -0.57 -5.02 5.23
CA LEU A 57 -1.54 -6.06 5.59
C LEU A 57 -2.58 -6.25 4.50
N ARG A 58 -3.20 -7.43 4.45
CA ARG A 58 -4.23 -7.80 3.47
C ARG A 58 -5.62 -7.38 3.99
N SER A 59 -6.19 -6.33 3.42
CA SER A 59 -7.48 -5.79 3.87
C SER A 59 -8.67 -6.74 3.64
N CYS A 60 -8.58 -7.68 2.68
CA CYS A 60 -9.66 -8.65 2.41
C CYS A 60 -9.89 -9.65 3.55
N ILE A 61 -8.86 -9.96 4.35
CA ILE A 61 -8.94 -10.85 5.52
C ILE A 61 -8.85 -10.12 6.86
N THR A 62 -8.69 -8.81 6.83
CA THR A 62 -8.67 -7.96 8.04
C THR A 62 -10.10 -7.50 8.34
N ARG A 63 -10.60 -7.76 9.55
CA ARG A 63 -11.91 -7.30 9.99
C ARG A 63 -11.87 -5.82 10.34
N ALA A 64 -12.82 -5.04 9.86
CA ALA A 64 -12.85 -3.59 10.08
C ALA A 64 -12.89 -3.22 11.58
N GLY A 65 -13.65 -3.96 12.38
CA GLY A 65 -13.71 -3.74 13.82
C GLY A 65 -12.37 -3.97 14.54
N SER A 66 -11.50 -4.84 14.01
CA SER A 66 -10.19 -5.14 14.64
C SER A 66 -9.14 -4.05 14.44
N VAL A 67 -9.39 -3.08 13.58
CA VAL A 67 -8.48 -1.97 13.26
C VAL A 67 -9.04 -0.61 13.66
N SER A 68 -10.10 -0.60 14.47
CA SER A 68 -10.62 0.63 15.07
C SER A 68 -9.51 1.33 15.88
N GLY A 69 -9.35 2.64 15.67
CA GLY A 69 -8.31 3.45 16.30
C GLY A 69 -6.91 3.31 15.75
N LYS A 70 -6.68 2.47 14.72
CA LYS A 70 -5.40 2.34 14.05
C LYS A 70 -5.29 3.28 12.84
N GLN A 71 -4.05 3.65 12.51
CA GLN A 71 -3.75 4.45 11.33
C GLN A 71 -3.73 3.56 10.08
N ILE A 72 -4.66 3.79 9.16
CA ILE A 72 -4.77 3.06 7.90
C ILE A 72 -4.34 3.98 6.77
N THR A 73 -3.42 3.52 5.92
CA THR A 73 -3.03 4.24 4.71
C THR A 73 -3.36 3.37 3.51
N THR A 74 -4.08 3.92 2.55
CA THR A 74 -4.36 3.32 1.24
C THR A 74 -3.49 3.99 0.18
N VAL A 75 -3.52 3.48 -1.06
CA VAL A 75 -2.73 4.05 -2.15
C VAL A 75 -3.10 5.51 -2.44
N GLU A 76 -4.35 5.88 -2.23
CA GLU A 76 -4.84 7.24 -2.38
C GLU A 76 -4.21 8.22 -1.38
N GLY A 77 -3.88 7.75 -0.19
CA GLY A 77 -3.28 8.57 0.87
C GLY A 77 -1.76 8.68 0.81
N LEU A 78 -1.10 8.17 -0.23
CA LEU A 78 0.36 8.27 -0.38
C LEU A 78 0.78 9.60 -1.00
N ALA A 79 0.02 10.14 -1.94
CA ALA A 79 0.30 11.42 -2.58
C ALA A 79 -0.01 12.58 -1.63
N SER A 80 0.72 13.69 -1.79
CA SER A 80 0.48 14.94 -1.06
C SER A 80 0.22 16.07 -2.07
N GLY A 81 -1.04 16.46 -2.22
CA GLY A 81 -1.47 17.39 -3.25
C GLY A 81 -1.15 16.85 -4.65
N GLU A 82 -0.42 17.62 -5.45
CA GLU A 82 0.00 17.23 -6.80
C GLU A 82 1.29 16.38 -6.83
N HIS A 83 1.90 16.14 -5.66
CA HIS A 83 3.17 15.39 -5.56
C HIS A 83 2.90 13.92 -5.25
N LEU A 84 3.31 13.06 -6.15
CA LEU A 84 3.27 11.62 -5.95
C LEU A 84 4.31 11.19 -4.90
N HIS A 85 4.02 10.09 -4.22
CA HIS A 85 5.01 9.44 -3.36
C HIS A 85 6.16 8.87 -4.23
N PRO A 86 7.44 8.91 -3.79
CA PRO A 86 8.57 8.42 -4.58
C PRO A 86 8.41 7.00 -5.14
N VAL A 87 7.71 6.11 -4.43
CA VAL A 87 7.37 4.77 -4.95
C VAL A 87 6.38 4.85 -6.10
N GLN A 88 5.38 5.72 -6.05
CA GLN A 88 4.42 5.90 -7.15
C GLN A 88 5.13 6.45 -8.40
N GLU A 89 5.98 7.47 -8.24
CA GLU A 89 6.80 8.02 -9.33
C GLU A 89 7.67 6.95 -9.96
N ALA A 90 8.40 6.18 -9.15
CA ALA A 90 9.27 5.12 -9.63
C ALA A 90 8.52 4.02 -10.41
N PHE A 91 7.28 3.69 -10.00
CA PHE A 91 6.44 2.75 -10.72
C PHE A 91 6.02 3.27 -12.10
N LEU A 92 5.78 4.57 -12.23
CA LEU A 92 5.49 5.21 -13.52
C LEU A 92 6.74 5.24 -14.41
N GLU A 93 7.88 5.68 -13.88
CA GLU A 93 9.14 5.82 -14.63
C GLU A 93 9.72 4.49 -15.12
N GLU A 94 9.47 3.40 -14.41
CA GLU A 94 9.91 2.05 -14.78
C GLU A 94 8.85 1.25 -15.57
N ASP A 95 7.72 1.87 -15.94
CA ASP A 95 6.58 1.17 -16.55
C ASP A 95 6.23 -0.13 -15.80
N ALA A 96 6.23 -0.07 -14.47
CA ALA A 96 6.11 -1.25 -13.61
C ALA A 96 4.70 -1.85 -13.57
N MET A 97 3.87 -1.53 -14.54
CA MET A 97 2.49 -1.98 -14.66
C MET A 97 2.11 -2.31 -16.11
N GLN A 98 1.06 -3.10 -16.26
CA GLN A 98 0.37 -3.34 -17.53
C GLN A 98 -1.13 -3.08 -17.37
N CYS A 99 -1.91 -4.06 -16.87
CA CYS A 99 -3.32 -3.83 -16.55
C CYS A 99 -3.53 -2.98 -15.28
N ALA A 100 -2.50 -2.75 -14.50
CA ALA A 100 -2.46 -1.99 -13.25
C ALA A 100 -3.32 -2.55 -12.09
N TYR A 101 -3.97 -3.70 -12.23
CA TYR A 101 -4.85 -4.24 -11.18
C TYR A 101 -4.10 -4.59 -9.89
N CYS A 102 -2.91 -5.16 -9.97
CA CYS A 102 -2.06 -5.49 -8.81
C CYS A 102 -1.24 -4.29 -8.31
N THR A 103 -1.17 -3.19 -9.07
CA THR A 103 -0.19 -2.12 -8.86
C THR A 103 -0.37 -1.42 -7.52
N SER A 104 -1.60 -1.12 -7.11
CA SER A 104 -1.84 -0.51 -5.80
C SER A 104 -1.29 -1.36 -4.65
N GLY A 105 -1.55 -2.66 -4.67
CA GLY A 105 -1.02 -3.59 -3.67
C GLY A 105 0.50 -3.72 -3.69
N MET A 106 1.10 -3.71 -4.89
CA MET A 106 2.56 -3.70 -5.06
C MET A 106 3.20 -2.43 -4.49
N ILE A 107 2.62 -1.26 -4.78
CA ILE A 107 3.07 0.03 -4.23
C ILE A 107 3.00 0.02 -2.70
N MET A 108 1.87 -0.41 -2.11
CA MET A 108 1.71 -0.44 -0.66
C MET A 108 2.70 -1.39 0.01
N SER A 109 2.98 -2.55 -0.58
CA SER A 109 4.00 -3.48 -0.10
C SER A 109 5.40 -2.88 -0.18
N ALA A 110 5.73 -2.19 -1.28
CA ALA A 110 7.01 -1.50 -1.46
C ALA A 110 7.20 -0.36 -0.45
N VAL A 111 6.16 0.47 -0.21
CA VAL A 111 6.20 1.53 0.80
C VAL A 111 6.44 0.94 2.19
N GLY A 112 5.75 -0.14 2.55
CA GLY A 112 5.95 -0.84 3.81
C GLY A 112 7.36 -1.43 3.96
N LEU A 113 7.96 -1.91 2.88
CA LEU A 113 9.36 -2.36 2.86
C LEU A 113 10.31 -1.19 3.12
N LEU A 114 10.21 -0.11 2.32
CA LEU A 114 11.13 1.02 2.38
C LEU A 114 11.06 1.80 3.71
N LYS A 115 9.91 1.80 4.37
CA LYS A 115 9.79 2.33 5.74
C LYS A 115 10.60 1.55 6.77
N ARG A 116 10.72 0.24 6.61
CA ARG A 116 11.48 -0.63 7.53
C ARG A 116 12.95 -0.76 7.15
N ASN A 117 13.23 -0.76 5.86
CA ASN A 117 14.55 -0.90 5.29
C ASN A 117 14.66 0.05 4.09
N PRO A 118 15.24 1.25 4.28
CA PRO A 118 15.36 2.26 3.22
C PRO A 118 16.29 1.86 2.07
N GLU A 119 17.24 0.96 2.30
CA GLU A 119 18.23 0.52 1.32
C GLU A 119 18.21 -1.02 1.18
N PRO A 120 17.10 -1.61 0.68
CA PRO A 120 17.00 -3.06 0.57
C PRO A 120 17.87 -3.59 -0.57
N THR A 121 18.47 -4.75 -0.34
CA THR A 121 19.10 -5.53 -1.41
C THR A 121 18.03 -6.05 -2.38
N ARG A 122 18.45 -6.44 -3.60
CA ARG A 122 17.53 -7.05 -4.57
C ARG A 122 16.80 -8.28 -4.00
N SER A 123 17.48 -9.12 -3.26
CA SER A 123 16.89 -10.30 -2.61
C SER A 123 15.80 -9.89 -1.62
N GLN A 124 16.09 -8.91 -0.76
CA GLN A 124 15.11 -8.40 0.20
C GLN A 124 13.87 -7.77 -0.46
N ILE A 125 14.04 -7.15 -1.64
CA ILE A 125 12.91 -6.67 -2.43
C ILE A 125 12.08 -7.85 -2.94
N VAL A 126 12.71 -8.87 -3.51
CA VAL A 126 12.03 -10.07 -4.01
C VAL A 126 11.23 -10.72 -2.87
N ASP A 127 11.85 -10.93 -1.72
CA ASP A 127 11.22 -11.55 -0.55
C ASP A 127 10.03 -10.73 -0.03
N ALA A 128 10.17 -9.40 0.00
CA ALA A 128 9.11 -8.51 0.47
C ALA A 128 7.93 -8.39 -0.52
N MET A 129 8.20 -8.58 -1.82
CA MET A 129 7.18 -8.56 -2.87
C MET A 129 6.59 -9.95 -3.13
N ASP A 130 7.16 -11.01 -2.56
CA ASP A 130 6.57 -12.35 -2.59
C ASP A 130 5.19 -12.32 -1.92
N GLY A 131 4.22 -13.02 -2.47
CA GLY A 131 2.82 -12.90 -2.05
C GLY A 131 2.06 -11.72 -2.66
N ASN A 132 2.68 -10.93 -3.55
CA ASN A 132 1.99 -10.00 -4.44
C ASN A 132 2.01 -10.56 -5.88
N VAL A 133 0.84 -10.96 -6.40
CA VAL A 133 0.72 -11.64 -7.70
C VAL A 133 0.43 -10.64 -8.81
N CYS A 134 1.26 -10.66 -9.85
CA CYS A 134 1.03 -9.93 -11.09
C CYS A 134 0.80 -10.90 -12.26
N ARG A 135 -0.43 -10.96 -12.79
CA ARG A 135 -0.76 -11.85 -13.93
C ARG A 135 -0.07 -11.43 -15.22
N CYS A 136 0.24 -10.15 -15.39
CA CYS A 136 0.98 -9.61 -16.54
C CYS A 136 2.49 -9.89 -16.48
N GLY A 137 3.03 -10.32 -15.34
CA GLY A 137 4.43 -10.70 -15.19
C GLY A 137 5.41 -9.54 -15.14
N THR A 138 5.00 -8.35 -14.68
CA THR A 138 5.85 -7.14 -14.64
C THR A 138 6.88 -7.13 -13.48
N TYR A 139 7.17 -8.26 -12.86
CA TYR A 139 8.02 -8.36 -11.66
C TYR A 139 9.40 -7.72 -11.80
N SER A 140 10.07 -7.89 -12.95
CA SER A 140 11.39 -7.29 -13.17
C SER A 140 11.35 -5.75 -13.13
N ARG A 141 10.28 -5.16 -13.66
CA ARG A 141 10.06 -3.70 -13.64
C ARG A 141 9.69 -3.23 -12.23
N ILE A 142 8.85 -3.99 -11.51
CA ILE A 142 8.49 -3.71 -10.12
C ILE A 142 9.74 -3.69 -9.23
N ILE A 143 10.63 -4.68 -9.37
CA ILE A 143 11.88 -4.72 -8.60
C ILE A 143 12.75 -3.48 -8.91
N ARG A 144 12.88 -3.08 -10.19
CA ARG A 144 13.61 -1.87 -10.56
C ARG A 144 12.97 -0.61 -9.98
N ALA A 145 11.64 -0.53 -10.01
CA ALA A 145 10.91 0.60 -9.42
C ALA A 145 11.19 0.74 -7.92
N VAL A 146 11.16 -0.36 -7.17
CA VAL A 146 11.49 -0.34 -5.74
C VAL A 146 12.94 0.06 -5.49
N GLN A 147 13.89 -0.45 -6.29
CA GLN A 147 15.30 -0.05 -6.21
C GLN A 147 15.49 1.45 -6.53
N ARG A 148 14.74 1.98 -7.51
CA ARG A 148 14.77 3.39 -7.86
C ARG A 148 14.23 4.26 -6.73
N ALA A 149 13.07 3.92 -6.18
CA ALA A 149 12.46 4.63 -5.06
C ALA A 149 13.36 4.63 -3.82
N SER A 150 14.05 3.54 -3.54
CA SER A 150 14.98 3.46 -2.41
C SER A 150 16.13 4.49 -2.53
N ARG A 151 16.69 4.67 -3.73
CA ARG A 151 17.74 5.68 -3.98
C ARG A 151 17.22 7.11 -3.81
N SER A 152 16.01 7.39 -4.29
CA SER A 152 15.38 8.72 -4.17
C SER A 152 15.11 9.08 -2.70
N THR A 153 14.61 8.14 -1.92
CA THR A 153 14.32 8.33 -0.49
C THR A 153 15.61 8.55 0.33
N SER A 154 16.68 7.81 0.03
CA SER A 154 17.98 7.96 0.69
C SER A 154 18.67 9.29 0.36
N ALA A 155 18.43 9.86 -0.82
CA ALA A 155 18.95 11.16 -1.22
C ALA A 155 18.29 12.31 -0.43
N ILE A 156 16.97 12.23 -0.21
CA ILE A 156 16.20 13.22 0.56
C ILE A 156 16.64 13.21 2.04
N GLY A 157 16.84 12.03 2.62
CA GLY A 157 17.28 11.88 4.01
C GLY A 157 18.70 12.41 4.29
N ARG A 158 19.58 12.43 3.29
CA ARG A 158 20.97 12.94 3.42
C ARG A 158 21.07 14.46 3.24
N GLY A 159 20.07 15.09 2.64
CA GLY A 159 20.05 16.56 2.44
C GLY A 159 19.52 17.36 3.64
N ALA A 160 18.99 16.73 4.67
CA ALA A 160 18.41 17.38 5.85
C ALA A 160 19.39 17.52 7.05
N GLY A 161 20.67 17.30 6.84
CA GLY A 161 21.69 17.32 7.89
C GLY A 161 22.86 18.26 7.56
N HIS A 162 22.58 19.54 7.42
CA HIS A 162 23.57 20.62 7.57
C HIS A 162 22.82 21.97 7.63
N ASP A 163 22.56 22.42 8.86
CA ASP A 163 22.83 23.81 9.34
C ASP A 163 22.66 23.80 10.87
#